data_35c7466572553e7009e272eb89a385c4
#
_entry.id   35c7466572553e7009e272eb89a385c4
#
_cell.length_a   1.000
_cell.length_b   1.000
_cell.length_c   1.000
_cell.angle_alpha   90.00
_cell.angle_beta   90.00
_cell.angle_gamma   90.00
#
_symmetry.space_group_name_H-M   'P 1'
#
loop_
_entity.id
_entity.type
_entity.pdbx_description
1 polymer ?
#
loop_
_entity_poly.entity_id
_entity_poly.type
_entity_poly.pdbx_seq_one_letter_code
_entity_poly.pdbx_strand_id
1 'polypeptide(L)'
;MSESVSKLIPIQVVAPLQEGVKQLGGDKIARSPVKFDESAPVLRKPSWIRVRIPAGNAVAKLKSKLRENRLVTVCEEASCPNIHECFNHGTATFMILGEVCTRRCSFCDVAHGRPKPPDAGEPASLARTIADMSLRYVVVTSVDRDDLRDGGAQHFADCIRETRALSPSIKIEILTPDFRGKGRMERALEILATAPPDVFNHNLETVRELYPNVRPGADYDWSLQLLQQFKARHPDLPTKSGIMLGLGENREQVEGAMRDLRAHNVDMITIGQYLQPTPHHHPVIRYWTPEEFKELEVLGYGLGFTHVASGPMVRSSYHADRMAAEAGFVEALA
;
A
#
# COMPACT_ATOMS: atom_id res chain seq x y z
N MET A 1 20.32 -52.65 9.23
CA MET A 1 20.47 -51.84 7.99
C MET A 1 19.14 -51.19 7.75
N SER A 2 19.02 -49.90 8.08
CA SER A 2 17.81 -49.11 7.87
C SER A 2 17.95 -48.36 6.55
N GLU A 3 17.15 -48.71 5.57
CA GLU A 3 17.05 -47.99 4.31
C GLU A 3 16.43 -46.61 4.57
N SER A 4 17.21 -45.54 4.40
CA SER A 4 16.71 -44.18 4.35
C SER A 4 16.02 -43.99 3.00
N VAL A 5 14.69 -44.07 2.96
CA VAL A 5 13.90 -43.64 1.81
C VAL A 5 13.97 -42.15 1.69
N SER A 6 14.82 -41.68 0.77
CA SER A 6 14.84 -40.26 0.35
C SER A 6 13.46 -39.89 -0.22
N LYS A 7 12.68 -39.11 0.52
CA LYS A 7 11.43 -38.53 0.01
C LYS A 7 11.79 -37.50 -1.08
N LEU A 8 11.67 -37.91 -2.32
CA LEU A 8 11.71 -37.00 -3.46
C LEU A 8 10.54 -36.01 -3.33
N ILE A 9 10.87 -34.75 -3.14
CA ILE A 9 9.88 -33.65 -3.18
C ILE A 9 9.50 -33.49 -4.66
N PRO A 10 8.22 -33.69 -5.05
CA PRO A 10 7.84 -33.53 -6.45
C PRO A 10 8.05 -32.08 -6.88
N ILE A 11 8.89 -31.87 -7.88
CA ILE A 11 9.06 -30.55 -8.52
C ILE A 11 7.77 -30.31 -9.30
N GLN A 12 6.91 -29.43 -8.79
CA GLN A 12 5.78 -28.93 -9.57
C GLN A 12 6.33 -28.03 -10.69
N VAL A 13 6.24 -28.51 -11.91
CA VAL A 13 6.52 -27.68 -13.09
C VAL A 13 5.38 -26.69 -13.25
N VAL A 14 5.58 -25.47 -12.76
CA VAL A 14 4.62 -24.40 -12.90
C VAL A 14 4.81 -23.75 -14.28
N ALA A 15 3.76 -23.69 -15.10
CA ALA A 15 3.81 -23.08 -16.44
C ALA A 15 4.33 -21.64 -16.38
N PRO A 16 5.08 -21.15 -17.39
CA PRO A 16 5.58 -19.78 -17.42
C PRO A 16 4.44 -18.77 -17.31
N LEU A 17 4.68 -17.64 -16.61
CA LEU A 17 3.72 -16.54 -16.55
C LEU A 17 3.57 -15.89 -17.93
N GLN A 18 2.33 -15.76 -18.39
CA GLN A 18 2.01 -15.00 -19.59
C GLN A 18 1.87 -13.51 -19.26
N GLU A 19 2.30 -12.64 -20.18
CA GLU A 19 2.22 -11.21 -20.00
C GLU A 19 0.77 -10.73 -19.90
N GLY A 20 0.49 -9.89 -18.90
CA GLY A 20 -0.82 -9.33 -18.63
C GLY A 20 -1.86 -10.30 -18.06
N VAL A 21 -1.51 -11.56 -17.82
CA VAL A 21 -2.43 -12.53 -17.21
C VAL A 21 -2.40 -12.38 -15.68
N LYS A 22 -3.58 -12.09 -15.10
CA LYS A 22 -3.78 -11.96 -13.66
C LYS A 22 -3.77 -13.35 -12.98
N GLN A 23 -2.91 -13.52 -11.97
CA GLN A 23 -2.97 -14.62 -11.03
C GLN A 23 -3.60 -14.11 -9.74
N LEU A 24 -4.74 -14.64 -9.34
CA LEU A 24 -5.49 -14.25 -8.16
C LEU A 24 -5.72 -15.45 -7.21
N GLY A 25 -6.05 -15.18 -5.96
CA GLY A 25 -6.44 -16.18 -4.97
C GLY A 25 -5.51 -17.38 -4.95
N GLY A 26 -6.04 -18.58 -5.14
CA GLY A 26 -5.28 -19.85 -5.12
C GLY A 26 -4.15 -19.91 -6.13
N ASP A 27 -4.32 -19.40 -7.36
CA ASP A 27 -3.27 -19.39 -8.40
C ASP A 27 -2.08 -18.52 -8.01
N LYS A 28 -2.34 -17.36 -7.38
CA LYS A 28 -1.29 -16.47 -6.83
C LYS A 28 -0.52 -17.19 -5.72
N ILE A 29 -1.23 -17.80 -4.78
CA ILE A 29 -0.65 -18.48 -3.60
C ILE A 29 0.02 -19.80 -3.98
N ALA A 30 -0.44 -20.50 -5.01
CA ALA A 30 0.24 -21.67 -5.53
C ALA A 30 1.71 -21.41 -5.88
N ARG A 31 2.03 -20.18 -6.30
CA ARG A 31 3.38 -19.71 -6.62
C ARG A 31 4.09 -19.01 -5.46
N SER A 32 3.41 -18.78 -4.34
CA SER A 32 4.01 -18.17 -3.15
C SER A 32 4.93 -19.15 -2.44
N PRO A 33 6.10 -18.71 -1.93
CA PRO A 33 6.92 -19.54 -1.05
C PRO A 33 6.22 -19.82 0.28
N VAL A 34 5.24 -19.00 0.65
CA VAL A 34 4.47 -19.12 1.90
C VAL A 34 3.17 -19.87 1.61
N LYS A 35 2.88 -20.89 2.41
CA LYS A 35 1.65 -21.68 2.33
C LYS A 35 0.90 -21.57 3.65
N PHE A 36 -0.41 -21.43 3.56
CA PHE A 36 -1.31 -21.41 4.70
C PHE A 36 -2.23 -22.63 4.67
N ASP A 37 -2.71 -23.04 5.84
CA ASP A 37 -3.75 -24.04 5.98
C ASP A 37 -5.10 -23.40 5.65
N GLU A 38 -5.59 -23.66 4.43
CA GLU A 38 -6.88 -23.12 3.94
C GLU A 38 -8.08 -23.75 4.68
N SER A 39 -7.87 -24.86 5.41
CA SER A 39 -8.89 -25.50 6.24
C SER A 39 -8.99 -24.89 7.64
N ALA A 40 -8.06 -24.02 8.03
CA ALA A 40 -8.07 -23.38 9.34
C ALA A 40 -9.35 -22.53 9.52
N PRO A 41 -9.97 -22.57 10.71
CA PRO A 41 -11.19 -21.80 10.97
C PRO A 41 -10.95 -20.30 10.80
N VAL A 42 -11.75 -19.65 9.97
CA VAL A 42 -11.72 -18.20 9.84
C VAL A 42 -12.30 -17.54 11.09
N LEU A 43 -11.54 -16.67 11.73
CA LEU A 43 -11.99 -15.94 12.90
C LEU A 43 -13.20 -15.06 12.58
N ARG A 44 -14.26 -15.15 13.40
CA ARG A 44 -15.43 -14.28 13.25
C ARG A 44 -15.07 -12.82 13.50
N LYS A 45 -15.42 -11.93 12.56
CA LYS A 45 -15.22 -10.50 12.72
C LYS A 45 -15.99 -9.97 13.95
N PRO A 46 -15.33 -9.26 14.87
CA PRO A 46 -15.99 -8.66 16.03
C PRO A 46 -16.91 -7.51 15.63
N SER A 47 -17.73 -7.04 16.59
CA SER A 47 -18.77 -6.04 16.34
C SER A 47 -18.22 -4.67 15.91
N TRP A 48 -16.98 -4.34 16.25
CA TRP A 48 -16.33 -3.07 15.87
C TRP A 48 -15.73 -3.08 14.45
N ILE A 49 -15.62 -4.25 13.81
CA ILE A 49 -15.24 -4.36 12.39
C ILE A 49 -16.51 -4.29 11.54
N ARG A 50 -17.01 -3.07 11.35
CA ARG A 50 -18.21 -2.83 10.54
C ARG A 50 -18.01 -1.67 9.59
N VAL A 51 -18.40 -1.87 8.33
CA VAL A 51 -18.49 -0.83 7.31
C VAL A 51 -19.92 -0.34 7.23
N ARG A 52 -20.14 0.97 7.25
CA ARG A 52 -21.42 1.57 6.87
C ARG A 52 -21.43 1.74 5.36
N ILE A 53 -22.36 1.10 4.68
CA ILE A 53 -22.56 1.31 3.24
C ILE A 53 -23.52 2.50 3.10
N PRO A 54 -23.06 3.67 2.62
CA PRO A 54 -23.94 4.80 2.38
C PRO A 54 -24.93 4.47 1.27
N ALA A 55 -26.17 4.96 1.39
CA ALA A 55 -27.14 4.91 0.31
C ALA A 55 -26.73 5.94 -0.77
N GLY A 56 -26.58 5.50 -2.04
CA GLY A 56 -26.35 6.40 -3.17
C GLY A 56 -25.56 5.77 -4.33
N ASN A 57 -25.56 6.46 -5.48
CA ASN A 57 -24.93 5.99 -6.72
C ASN A 57 -23.53 6.59 -6.97
N ALA A 58 -22.94 7.33 -6.01
CA ALA A 58 -21.67 8.04 -6.19
C ALA A 58 -20.53 7.10 -6.59
N VAL A 59 -20.42 5.96 -5.90
CA VAL A 59 -19.40 4.94 -6.21
C VAL A 59 -19.60 4.33 -7.59
N ALA A 60 -20.83 4.04 -7.99
CA ALA A 60 -21.13 3.48 -9.31
C ALA A 60 -20.76 4.48 -10.44
N LYS A 61 -21.08 5.76 -10.26
CA LYS A 61 -20.71 6.83 -11.21
C LYS A 61 -19.21 6.98 -11.32
N LEU A 62 -18.49 6.94 -10.19
CA LEU A 62 -17.04 7.04 -10.19
C LEU A 62 -16.39 5.84 -10.86
N LYS A 63 -16.85 4.62 -10.58
CA LYS A 63 -16.38 3.40 -11.25
C LYS A 63 -16.58 3.46 -12.77
N SER A 64 -17.72 3.99 -13.25
CA SER A 64 -17.95 4.20 -14.69
C SER A 64 -16.90 5.15 -15.26
N LYS A 65 -16.68 6.31 -14.62
CA LYS A 65 -15.71 7.31 -15.06
C LYS A 65 -14.26 6.77 -15.08
N LEU A 66 -13.87 5.98 -14.10
CA LEU A 66 -12.56 5.32 -14.05
C LEU A 66 -12.38 4.34 -15.23
N ARG A 67 -13.38 3.52 -15.52
CA ARG A 67 -13.35 2.57 -16.66
C ARG A 67 -13.27 3.28 -18.00
N GLU A 68 -14.05 4.36 -18.17
CA GLU A 68 -14.03 5.19 -19.39
C GLU A 68 -12.61 5.76 -19.65
N ASN A 69 -11.89 6.12 -18.59
CA ASN A 69 -10.52 6.64 -18.66
C ASN A 69 -9.43 5.55 -18.55
N ARG A 70 -9.79 4.27 -18.50
CA ARG A 70 -8.86 3.12 -18.35
C ARG A 70 -7.99 3.22 -17.10
N LEU A 71 -8.52 3.81 -16.03
CA LEU A 71 -7.81 3.96 -14.76
C LEU A 71 -8.26 2.91 -13.76
N VAL A 72 -7.34 2.55 -12.87
CA VAL A 72 -7.53 1.55 -11.82
C VAL A 72 -7.39 2.24 -10.46
N THR A 73 -8.18 1.81 -9.49
CA THR A 73 -8.00 2.24 -8.10
C THR A 73 -7.62 1.06 -7.22
N VAL A 74 -6.70 1.30 -6.29
CA VAL A 74 -6.37 0.30 -5.26
C VAL A 74 -7.59 -0.04 -4.40
N CYS A 75 -8.55 0.88 -4.29
CA CYS A 75 -9.80 0.67 -3.55
C CYS A 75 -10.65 -0.46 -4.16
N GLU A 76 -10.57 -0.67 -5.48
CA GLU A 76 -11.24 -1.79 -6.16
C GLU A 76 -10.36 -3.05 -6.14
N GLU A 77 -9.12 -2.96 -6.58
CA GLU A 77 -8.23 -4.12 -6.75
C GLU A 77 -7.80 -4.77 -5.41
N ALA A 78 -7.74 -3.99 -4.33
CA ALA A 78 -7.41 -4.49 -2.99
C ALA A 78 -8.65 -4.70 -2.10
N SER A 79 -9.86 -4.70 -2.67
CA SER A 79 -11.13 -4.95 -1.93
C SER A 79 -11.27 -4.07 -0.69
N CYS A 80 -10.96 -2.77 -0.81
CA CYS A 80 -10.93 -1.84 0.32
C CYS A 80 -12.33 -1.64 0.94
N PRO A 81 -12.49 -1.83 2.26
CA PRO A 81 -13.79 -1.66 2.91
C PRO A 81 -14.28 -0.21 2.95
N ASN A 82 -13.39 0.78 2.81
CA ASN A 82 -13.69 2.20 2.98
C ASN A 82 -14.03 2.92 1.66
N ILE A 83 -14.11 2.19 0.53
CA ILE A 83 -14.30 2.77 -0.82
C ILE A 83 -15.49 3.76 -0.88
N HIS A 84 -16.60 3.45 -0.22
CA HIS A 84 -17.80 4.29 -0.23
C HIS A 84 -17.59 5.61 0.51
N GLU A 85 -16.86 5.58 1.63
CA GLU A 85 -16.62 6.76 2.45
C GLU A 85 -15.61 7.69 1.78
N CYS A 86 -14.47 7.17 1.34
CA CYS A 86 -13.42 7.95 0.68
C CYS A 86 -13.94 8.66 -0.57
N PHE A 87 -14.70 7.97 -1.41
CA PHE A 87 -15.23 8.54 -2.65
C PHE A 87 -16.27 9.63 -2.40
N ASN A 88 -17.07 9.51 -1.35
CA ASN A 88 -18.02 10.56 -0.97
C ASN A 88 -17.32 11.83 -0.44
N HIS A 89 -16.12 11.70 0.12
CA HIS A 89 -15.32 12.83 0.62
C HIS A 89 -14.38 13.45 -0.44
N GLY A 90 -14.45 13.00 -1.71
CA GLY A 90 -13.61 13.53 -2.78
C GLY A 90 -12.13 13.12 -2.66
N THR A 91 -11.84 12.05 -1.92
CA THR A 91 -10.51 11.45 -1.81
C THR A 91 -10.48 10.16 -2.62
N ALA A 92 -9.51 10.03 -3.52
CA ALA A 92 -9.31 8.82 -4.32
C ALA A 92 -7.85 8.36 -4.24
N THR A 93 -7.67 7.03 -4.30
CA THR A 93 -6.34 6.42 -4.41
C THR A 93 -6.25 5.71 -5.75
N PHE A 94 -5.52 6.31 -6.68
CA PHE A 94 -5.29 5.75 -8.01
C PHE A 94 -4.12 4.79 -7.99
N MET A 95 -4.26 3.69 -8.72
CA MET A 95 -3.19 2.72 -8.92
C MET A 95 -2.68 2.82 -10.34
N ILE A 96 -1.41 3.15 -10.50
CA ILE A 96 -0.72 3.31 -11.78
C ILE A 96 0.16 2.09 -12.11
N LEU A 97 0.72 2.06 -13.31
CA LEU A 97 1.58 0.98 -13.82
C LEU A 97 0.85 -0.36 -14.02
N GLY A 98 -0.48 -0.28 -14.16
CA GLY A 98 -1.34 -1.42 -14.41
C GLY A 98 -1.80 -2.13 -13.13
N GLU A 99 -2.37 -3.33 -13.31
CA GLU A 99 -3.09 -4.09 -12.29
C GLU A 99 -2.44 -5.45 -11.95
N VAL A 100 -1.22 -5.69 -12.46
CA VAL A 100 -0.47 -6.94 -12.24
C VAL A 100 0.84 -6.62 -11.55
N CYS A 101 1.01 -7.14 -10.32
CA CYS A 101 2.19 -6.93 -9.49
C CYS A 101 3.25 -8.01 -9.75
N THR A 102 4.53 -7.66 -9.71
CA THR A 102 5.63 -8.65 -9.79
C THR A 102 5.82 -9.43 -8.50
N ARG A 103 5.25 -8.96 -7.36
CA ARG A 103 5.39 -9.58 -6.03
C ARG A 103 4.12 -10.29 -5.57
N ARG A 104 4.26 -11.12 -4.54
CA ARG A 104 3.24 -12.03 -4.01
C ARG A 104 3.08 -11.87 -2.51
N CYS A 105 2.90 -10.65 -2.04
CA CYS A 105 2.62 -10.38 -0.64
C CYS A 105 1.37 -11.17 -0.21
N SER A 106 1.49 -11.92 0.88
CA SER A 106 0.47 -12.89 1.28
C SER A 106 -0.83 -12.27 1.80
N PHE A 107 -0.79 -10.98 2.15
CA PHE A 107 -1.94 -10.21 2.62
C PHE A 107 -2.70 -9.49 1.49
N CYS A 108 -2.08 -9.31 0.32
CA CYS A 108 -2.53 -8.40 -0.72
C CYS A 108 -3.39 -9.11 -1.78
N ASP A 109 -4.56 -8.55 -2.10
CA ASP A 109 -5.49 -9.10 -3.10
C ASP A 109 -5.14 -8.71 -4.54
N VAL A 110 -4.23 -7.75 -4.75
CA VAL A 110 -3.78 -7.35 -6.09
C VAL A 110 -3.17 -8.54 -6.84
N ALA A 111 -3.51 -8.67 -8.11
CA ALA A 111 -3.09 -9.77 -8.96
C ALA A 111 -1.55 -9.85 -9.09
N HIS A 112 -1.02 -11.07 -9.11
CA HIS A 112 0.38 -11.34 -9.41
C HIS A 112 0.54 -11.82 -10.84
N GLY A 113 1.68 -11.50 -11.46
CA GLY A 113 2.01 -12.01 -12.78
C GLY A 113 3.18 -11.30 -13.44
N ARG A 114 3.20 -11.37 -14.77
CA ARG A 114 4.10 -10.59 -15.62
C ARG A 114 3.33 -9.38 -16.15
N PRO A 115 3.62 -8.16 -15.67
CA PRO A 115 2.91 -6.97 -16.12
C PRO A 115 3.14 -6.67 -17.61
N LYS A 116 2.19 -5.97 -18.22
CA LYS A 116 2.40 -5.34 -19.52
C LYS A 116 3.36 -4.15 -19.40
N PRO A 117 3.96 -3.69 -20.53
CA PRO A 117 4.70 -2.42 -20.53
C PRO A 117 3.85 -1.29 -19.95
N PRO A 118 4.45 -0.28 -19.30
CA PRO A 118 3.73 0.91 -18.84
C PRO A 118 3.01 1.61 -20.00
N ASP A 119 1.78 2.07 -19.76
CA ASP A 119 1.04 2.87 -20.74
C ASP A 119 1.52 4.32 -20.69
N ALA A 120 2.15 4.79 -21.74
CA ALA A 120 2.64 6.17 -21.86
C ALA A 120 1.51 7.22 -21.79
N GLY A 121 0.27 6.84 -22.04
CA GLY A 121 -0.91 7.71 -21.95
C GLY A 121 -1.52 7.79 -20.55
N GLU A 122 -1.13 6.90 -19.61
CA GLU A 122 -1.70 6.84 -18.28
C GLU A 122 -1.50 8.13 -17.46
N PRO A 123 -0.31 8.81 -17.44
CA PRO A 123 -0.13 10.05 -16.70
C PRO A 123 -1.10 11.17 -17.13
N ALA A 124 -1.26 11.38 -18.43
CA ALA A 124 -2.17 12.39 -18.96
C ALA A 124 -3.66 12.03 -18.70
N SER A 125 -4.01 10.74 -18.75
CA SER A 125 -5.37 10.26 -18.41
C SER A 125 -5.69 10.43 -16.93
N LEU A 126 -4.72 10.14 -16.08
CA LEU A 126 -4.82 10.37 -14.62
C LEU A 126 -5.04 11.85 -14.32
N ALA A 127 -4.21 12.73 -14.86
CA ALA A 127 -4.29 14.16 -14.65
C ALA A 127 -5.65 14.75 -15.07
N ARG A 128 -6.17 14.37 -16.24
CA ARG A 128 -7.52 14.76 -16.70
C ARG A 128 -8.61 14.30 -15.74
N THR A 129 -8.55 13.03 -15.31
CA THR A 129 -9.56 12.47 -14.40
C THR A 129 -9.55 13.17 -13.05
N ILE A 130 -8.38 13.48 -12.50
CA ILE A 130 -8.22 14.23 -11.25
C ILE A 130 -8.82 15.64 -11.37
N ALA A 131 -8.53 16.35 -12.48
CA ALA A 131 -9.07 17.68 -12.76
C ALA A 131 -10.60 17.66 -12.92
N ASP A 132 -11.13 16.72 -13.68
CA ASP A 132 -12.57 16.51 -13.89
C ASP A 132 -13.33 16.19 -12.61
N MET A 133 -12.68 15.53 -11.66
CA MET A 133 -13.24 15.22 -10.33
C MET A 133 -13.10 16.38 -9.35
N SER A 134 -12.38 17.45 -9.73
CA SER A 134 -12.08 18.60 -8.87
C SER A 134 -11.50 18.18 -7.51
N LEU A 135 -10.61 17.19 -7.52
CA LEU A 135 -9.95 16.72 -6.31
C LEU A 135 -9.00 17.79 -5.77
N ARG A 136 -8.93 17.90 -4.45
CA ARG A 136 -7.99 18.78 -3.75
C ARG A 136 -6.79 18.00 -3.19
N TYR A 137 -6.98 16.72 -2.96
CA TYR A 137 -5.96 15.79 -2.49
C TYR A 137 -6.08 14.47 -3.24
N VAL A 138 -4.97 13.92 -3.66
CA VAL A 138 -4.92 12.63 -4.36
C VAL A 138 -3.79 11.76 -3.82
N VAL A 139 -4.08 10.49 -3.65
CA VAL A 139 -3.05 9.47 -3.40
C VAL A 139 -2.80 8.70 -4.69
N VAL A 140 -1.56 8.65 -5.13
CA VAL A 140 -1.12 7.86 -6.28
C VAL A 140 -0.25 6.71 -5.78
N THR A 141 -0.66 5.49 -6.05
CA THR A 141 0.11 4.29 -5.71
C THR A 141 0.38 3.44 -6.94
N SER A 142 1.17 2.39 -6.81
CA SER A 142 1.42 1.45 -7.90
C SER A 142 1.51 0.02 -7.42
N VAL A 143 1.49 -0.91 -8.36
CA VAL A 143 2.01 -2.27 -8.17
C VAL A 143 3.53 -2.25 -8.12
N ASP A 144 4.17 -3.29 -7.53
CA ASP A 144 5.61 -3.47 -7.68
C ASP A 144 5.96 -3.82 -9.12
N ARG A 145 6.98 -3.14 -9.66
CA ARG A 145 7.49 -3.30 -11.01
C ARG A 145 8.99 -3.62 -10.99
N ASP A 146 9.33 -4.78 -10.38
CA ASP A 146 10.72 -5.26 -10.33
C ASP A 146 11.32 -5.55 -11.73
N ASP A 147 10.47 -5.62 -12.75
CA ASP A 147 10.82 -5.73 -14.15
C ASP A 147 11.37 -4.43 -14.76
N LEU A 148 11.08 -3.28 -14.16
CA LEU A 148 11.57 -1.96 -14.60
C LEU A 148 12.87 -1.58 -13.90
N ARG A 149 13.77 -0.91 -14.64
CA ARG A 149 15.11 -0.52 -14.12
C ARG A 149 15.04 0.48 -12.95
N ASP A 150 14.00 1.33 -12.95
CA ASP A 150 13.75 2.37 -11.95
C ASP A 150 12.59 2.00 -11.00
N GLY A 151 12.03 0.78 -11.13
CA GLY A 151 10.88 0.34 -10.35
C GLY A 151 9.60 1.13 -10.61
N GLY A 152 9.53 1.90 -11.71
CA GLY A 152 8.40 2.74 -12.08
C GLY A 152 8.48 4.19 -11.59
N ALA A 153 9.62 4.62 -11.04
CA ALA A 153 9.79 5.98 -10.50
C ALA A 153 9.57 7.07 -11.56
N GLN A 154 10.01 6.85 -12.81
CA GLN A 154 9.77 7.81 -13.90
C GLN A 154 8.28 8.01 -14.15
N HIS A 155 7.51 6.93 -14.10
CA HIS A 155 6.07 7.00 -14.31
C HIS A 155 5.35 7.78 -13.19
N PHE A 156 5.79 7.60 -11.93
CA PHE A 156 5.31 8.45 -10.82
C PHE A 156 5.63 9.94 -11.06
N ALA A 157 6.85 10.25 -11.46
CA ALA A 157 7.26 11.63 -11.73
C ALA A 157 6.44 12.25 -12.87
N ASP A 158 6.14 11.47 -13.92
CA ASP A 158 5.30 11.91 -15.04
C ASP A 158 3.85 12.17 -14.58
N CYS A 159 3.28 11.27 -13.77
CA CYS A 159 1.95 11.45 -13.17
C CYS A 159 1.86 12.72 -12.31
N ILE A 160 2.88 13.00 -11.51
CA ILE A 160 2.94 14.20 -10.67
C ILE A 160 2.99 15.46 -11.55
N ARG A 161 3.87 15.48 -12.58
CA ARG A 161 4.01 16.63 -13.50
C ARG A 161 2.71 16.92 -14.24
N GLU A 162 2.13 15.92 -14.88
CA GLU A 162 0.88 16.08 -15.62
C GLU A 162 -0.28 16.52 -14.72
N THR A 163 -0.38 15.95 -13.52
CA THR A 163 -1.42 16.33 -12.56
C THR A 163 -1.26 17.78 -12.11
N ARG A 164 -0.04 18.23 -11.76
CA ARG A 164 0.21 19.61 -11.37
C ARG A 164 0.02 20.61 -12.52
N ALA A 165 0.29 20.21 -13.77
CA ALA A 165 0.06 21.05 -14.92
C ALA A 165 -1.43 21.37 -15.12
N LEU A 166 -2.34 20.42 -14.88
CA LEU A 166 -3.80 20.63 -15.00
C LEU A 166 -4.43 21.13 -13.70
N SER A 167 -3.86 20.81 -12.54
CA SER A 167 -4.38 21.14 -11.21
C SER A 167 -3.26 21.65 -10.30
N PRO A 168 -2.79 22.92 -10.47
CA PRO A 168 -1.61 23.44 -9.78
C PRO A 168 -1.69 23.48 -8.25
N SER A 169 -2.90 23.58 -7.70
CA SER A 169 -3.14 23.66 -6.24
C SER A 169 -3.34 22.29 -5.57
N ILE A 170 -3.39 21.21 -6.34
CA ILE A 170 -3.65 19.88 -5.80
C ILE A 170 -2.50 19.40 -4.91
N LYS A 171 -2.84 18.71 -3.83
CA LYS A 171 -1.88 18.01 -2.99
C LYS A 171 -1.76 16.56 -3.43
N ILE A 172 -0.54 16.09 -3.62
CA ILE A 172 -0.23 14.77 -4.16
C ILE A 172 0.58 13.97 -3.14
N GLU A 173 -0.03 12.93 -2.59
CA GLU A 173 0.67 11.90 -1.85
C GLU A 173 1.02 10.75 -2.81
N ILE A 174 2.23 10.24 -2.75
CA ILE A 174 2.57 8.98 -3.45
C ILE A 174 2.81 7.88 -2.44
N LEU A 175 2.23 6.70 -2.69
CA LEU A 175 2.52 5.46 -1.96
C LEU A 175 3.36 4.56 -2.87
N THR A 176 4.65 4.53 -2.62
CA THR A 176 5.62 3.89 -3.51
C THR A 176 5.91 2.43 -3.15
N PRO A 177 6.35 1.60 -4.12
CA PRO A 177 7.04 0.35 -3.83
C PRO A 177 8.37 0.63 -3.12
N ASP A 178 9.06 -0.44 -2.70
CA ASP A 178 10.34 -0.30 -1.99
C ASP A 178 11.54 -0.01 -2.91
N PHE A 179 11.35 0.05 -4.22
CA PHE A 179 12.41 0.21 -5.22
C PHE A 179 13.62 -0.70 -4.97
N ARG A 180 13.38 -1.94 -4.51
CA ARG A 180 14.44 -2.87 -4.14
C ARG A 180 15.22 -3.34 -5.36
N GLY A 181 16.54 -3.25 -5.27
CA GLY A 181 17.48 -3.70 -6.31
C GLY A 181 18.74 -2.83 -6.34
N LYS A 182 19.83 -3.39 -6.84
CA LYS A 182 21.13 -2.69 -6.88
C LYS A 182 21.03 -1.37 -7.65
N GLY A 183 21.26 -0.25 -6.96
CA GLY A 183 21.23 1.11 -7.51
C GLY A 183 19.84 1.58 -7.97
N ARG A 184 18.77 0.84 -7.64
CA ARG A 184 17.40 1.20 -8.05
C ARG A 184 16.82 2.26 -7.14
N MET A 185 17.00 2.13 -5.82
CA MET A 185 16.53 3.12 -4.85
C MET A 185 17.13 4.51 -5.14
N GLU A 186 18.43 4.59 -5.30
CA GLU A 186 19.12 5.85 -5.61
C GLU A 186 18.56 6.48 -6.88
N ARG A 187 18.46 5.70 -7.96
CA ARG A 187 17.88 6.15 -9.23
C ARG A 187 16.45 6.61 -9.08
N ALA A 188 15.62 5.86 -8.35
CA ALA A 188 14.23 6.21 -8.13
C ALA A 188 14.10 7.54 -7.37
N LEU A 189 14.89 7.73 -6.31
CA LEU A 189 14.89 8.98 -5.54
C LEU A 189 15.40 10.17 -6.35
N GLU A 190 16.41 9.99 -7.22
CA GLU A 190 16.88 11.03 -8.14
C GLU A 190 15.80 11.45 -9.14
N ILE A 191 15.07 10.49 -9.69
CA ILE A 191 13.96 10.77 -10.61
C ILE A 191 12.83 11.50 -9.88
N LEU A 192 12.41 11.03 -8.71
CA LEU A 192 11.35 11.65 -7.91
C LEU A 192 11.72 13.06 -7.45
N ALA A 193 12.99 13.35 -7.25
CA ALA A 193 13.46 14.72 -6.95
C ALA A 193 13.18 15.71 -8.08
N THR A 194 12.98 15.25 -9.34
CA THR A 194 12.59 16.13 -10.46
C THR A 194 11.11 16.54 -10.46
N ALA A 195 10.28 15.81 -9.71
CA ALA A 195 8.86 16.08 -9.50
C ALA A 195 8.46 15.55 -8.11
N PRO A 196 8.88 16.20 -7.02
CA PRO A 196 8.64 15.69 -5.67
C PRO A 196 7.14 15.75 -5.32
N PRO A 197 6.61 14.74 -4.59
CA PRO A 197 5.24 14.77 -4.07
C PRO A 197 5.12 15.78 -2.92
N ASP A 198 3.89 16.03 -2.47
CA ASP A 198 3.65 16.78 -1.22
C ASP A 198 3.79 15.86 0.03
N VAL A 199 3.54 14.55 -0.12
CA VAL A 199 3.74 13.52 0.92
C VAL A 199 4.37 12.28 0.29
N PHE A 200 5.46 11.79 0.86
CA PHE A 200 6.10 10.54 0.45
C PHE A 200 5.72 9.41 1.40
N ASN A 201 5.01 8.42 0.89
CA ASN A 201 4.54 7.28 1.66
C ASN A 201 5.16 5.97 1.14
N HIS A 202 5.65 5.15 2.06
CA HIS A 202 6.01 3.75 1.82
C HIS A 202 5.63 2.93 3.04
N ASN A 203 4.73 1.98 2.86
CA ASN A 203 4.25 1.16 3.97
C ASN A 203 5.28 0.11 4.40
N LEU A 204 5.52 0.02 5.69
CA LEU A 204 6.26 -1.08 6.30
C LEU A 204 5.43 -2.38 6.30
N GLU A 205 4.11 -2.26 6.35
CA GLU A 205 3.05 -3.27 6.32
C GLU A 205 2.98 -4.15 7.56
N THR A 206 4.12 -4.63 8.08
CA THR A 206 4.19 -5.51 9.25
C THR A 206 5.51 -5.36 9.99
N VAL A 207 5.67 -6.10 11.08
CA VAL A 207 6.88 -6.12 11.90
C VAL A 207 7.98 -6.96 11.25
N ARG A 208 9.23 -6.75 11.65
CA ARG A 208 10.45 -7.38 11.10
C ARG A 208 10.34 -8.90 11.00
N GLU A 209 9.89 -9.55 12.06
CA GLU A 209 9.86 -11.00 12.19
C GLU A 209 8.87 -11.65 11.23
N LEU A 210 7.85 -10.91 10.78
CA LEU A 210 6.82 -11.42 9.89
C LEU A 210 7.12 -11.15 8.40
N TYR A 211 8.16 -10.38 8.07
CA TYR A 211 8.49 -10.06 6.67
C TYR A 211 8.59 -11.29 5.76
N PRO A 212 9.30 -12.37 6.16
CA PRO A 212 9.43 -13.56 5.30
C PRO A 212 8.08 -14.19 4.91
N ASN A 213 7.08 -14.11 5.79
CA ASN A 213 5.77 -14.72 5.60
C ASN A 213 4.73 -13.77 5.01
N VAL A 214 4.82 -12.47 5.33
CA VAL A 214 3.83 -11.46 4.95
C VAL A 214 4.24 -10.74 3.66
N ARG A 215 5.52 -10.37 3.52
CA ARG A 215 6.09 -9.68 2.36
C ARG A 215 7.26 -10.43 1.74
N PRO A 216 7.09 -11.67 1.26
CA PRO A 216 8.17 -12.41 0.65
C PRO A 216 8.73 -11.64 -0.56
N GLY A 217 10.05 -11.42 -0.56
CA GLY A 217 10.73 -10.61 -1.58
C GLY A 217 10.96 -9.14 -1.22
N ALA A 218 10.36 -8.63 -0.14
CA ALA A 218 10.69 -7.33 0.45
C ALA A 218 11.76 -7.47 1.55
N ASP A 219 12.26 -6.33 2.03
CA ASP A 219 13.25 -6.26 3.09
C ASP A 219 12.88 -5.12 4.05
N TYR A 220 12.86 -5.42 5.35
CA TYR A 220 12.43 -4.49 6.38
C TYR A 220 13.35 -3.28 6.50
N ASP A 221 14.66 -3.52 6.59
CA ASP A 221 15.65 -2.46 6.74
C ASP A 221 15.76 -1.62 5.47
N TRP A 222 15.60 -2.25 4.30
CA TRP A 222 15.54 -1.55 3.03
C TRP A 222 14.35 -0.58 2.96
N SER A 223 13.17 -1.00 3.45
CA SER A 223 11.98 -0.15 3.52
C SER A 223 12.19 1.07 4.43
N LEU A 224 12.85 0.88 5.57
CA LEU A 224 13.23 1.98 6.48
C LEU A 224 14.25 2.92 5.82
N GLN A 225 15.27 2.37 5.15
CA GLN A 225 16.28 3.16 4.44
C GLN A 225 15.67 4.00 3.32
N LEU A 226 14.67 3.48 2.59
CA LEU A 226 13.99 4.24 1.55
C LEU A 226 13.36 5.52 2.11
N LEU A 227 12.61 5.40 3.21
CA LEU A 227 11.99 6.55 3.90
C LEU A 227 13.03 7.54 4.41
N GLN A 228 14.08 7.04 5.06
CA GLN A 228 15.18 7.86 5.57
C GLN A 228 15.91 8.61 4.47
N GLN A 229 16.23 7.94 3.37
CA GLN A 229 16.94 8.54 2.25
C GLN A 229 16.10 9.59 1.52
N PHE A 230 14.78 9.38 1.40
CA PHE A 230 13.88 10.40 0.88
C PHE A 230 13.88 11.62 1.81
N LYS A 231 13.68 11.43 3.12
CA LYS A 231 13.67 12.51 4.11
C LYS A 231 14.98 13.29 4.15
N ALA A 232 16.12 12.62 4.00
CA ALA A 232 17.43 13.28 3.94
C ALA A 232 17.60 14.19 2.71
N ARG A 233 16.99 13.83 1.56
CA ARG A 233 17.01 14.64 0.33
C ARG A 233 16.00 15.78 0.35
N HIS A 234 14.89 15.58 1.07
CA HIS A 234 13.76 16.51 1.14
C HIS A 234 13.33 16.73 2.61
N PRO A 235 14.13 17.45 3.42
CA PRO A 235 13.87 17.60 4.86
C PRO A 235 12.50 18.22 5.20
N ASP A 236 12.01 19.10 4.33
CA ASP A 236 10.75 19.82 4.52
C ASP A 236 9.52 19.02 4.08
N LEU A 237 9.69 17.95 3.29
CA LEU A 237 8.58 17.14 2.84
C LEU A 237 8.30 16.02 3.85
N PRO A 238 7.02 15.81 4.22
CA PRO A 238 6.64 14.78 5.17
C PRO A 238 6.80 13.39 4.57
N THR A 239 7.23 12.46 5.43
CA THR A 239 7.24 11.02 5.17
C THR A 239 6.17 10.31 5.98
N LYS A 240 5.63 9.27 5.40
CA LYS A 240 4.55 8.48 5.99
C LYS A 240 4.80 6.99 5.82
N SER A 241 4.31 6.21 6.78
CA SER A 241 4.31 4.74 6.68
C SER A 241 3.04 4.15 7.27
N GLY A 242 2.78 2.88 6.96
CA GLY A 242 1.63 2.14 7.48
C GLY A 242 2.00 0.75 7.97
N ILE A 243 1.32 0.32 9.03
CA ILE A 243 1.44 -1.03 9.60
C ILE A 243 0.04 -1.63 9.74
N MET A 244 -0.10 -2.89 9.35
CA MET A 244 -1.31 -3.68 9.59
C MET A 244 -1.11 -4.59 10.80
N LEU A 245 -2.13 -4.68 11.64
CA LEU A 245 -2.15 -5.54 12.82
C LEU A 245 -3.07 -6.74 12.63
N GLY A 246 -2.75 -7.85 13.28
CA GLY A 246 -3.52 -9.09 13.23
C GLY A 246 -2.92 -10.17 12.33
N LEU A 247 -1.67 -9.97 11.90
CA LEU A 247 -0.90 -10.91 11.07
C LEU A 247 -0.08 -11.91 11.90
N GLY A 248 -0.05 -11.76 13.25
CA GLY A 248 0.69 -12.64 14.18
C GLY A 248 1.74 -11.92 15.02
N GLU A 249 1.84 -10.62 14.88
CA GLU A 249 2.70 -9.76 15.71
C GLU A 249 2.19 -9.66 17.15
N ASN A 250 3.10 -9.44 18.08
CA ASN A 250 2.78 -9.03 19.43
C ASN A 250 2.96 -7.51 19.62
N ARG A 251 2.58 -7.00 20.79
CA ARG A 251 2.61 -5.56 21.07
C ARG A 251 4.03 -5.00 21.05
N GLU A 252 4.98 -5.69 21.65
CA GLU A 252 6.37 -5.27 21.72
C GLU A 252 7.00 -5.13 20.34
N GLN A 253 6.66 -6.02 19.40
CA GLN A 253 7.10 -5.96 18.01
C GLN A 253 6.51 -4.75 17.27
N VAL A 254 5.22 -4.44 17.49
CA VAL A 254 4.58 -3.25 16.92
C VAL A 254 5.25 -1.97 17.45
N GLU A 255 5.45 -1.88 18.76
CA GLU A 255 6.15 -0.75 19.38
C GLU A 255 7.60 -0.62 18.87
N GLY A 256 8.28 -1.75 18.67
CA GLY A 256 9.61 -1.80 18.05
C GLY A 256 9.60 -1.20 16.64
N ALA A 257 8.65 -1.61 15.79
CA ALA A 257 8.50 -1.08 14.43
C ALA A 257 8.17 0.43 14.43
N MET A 258 7.38 0.91 15.37
CA MET A 258 7.11 2.35 15.54
C MET A 258 8.39 3.12 15.91
N ARG A 259 9.21 2.59 16.83
CA ARG A 259 10.52 3.19 17.19
C ARG A 259 11.48 3.18 16.00
N ASP A 260 11.54 2.09 15.23
CA ASP A 260 12.37 1.98 14.04
C ASP A 260 11.99 3.03 13.00
N LEU A 261 10.69 3.24 12.74
CA LEU A 261 10.21 4.29 11.83
C LEU A 261 10.61 5.69 12.32
N ARG A 262 10.48 5.99 13.61
CA ARG A 262 10.92 7.30 14.15
C ARG A 262 12.44 7.48 14.08
N ALA A 263 13.22 6.43 14.33
CA ALA A 263 14.69 6.47 14.19
C ALA A 263 15.12 6.76 12.74
N HIS A 264 14.25 6.46 11.75
CA HIS A 264 14.46 6.77 10.34
C HIS A 264 13.73 8.05 9.87
N ASN A 265 13.35 8.93 10.82
CA ASN A 265 12.73 10.24 10.59
C ASN A 265 11.39 10.19 9.85
N VAL A 266 10.58 9.15 10.06
CA VAL A 266 9.23 9.08 9.51
C VAL A 266 8.31 9.98 10.33
N ASP A 267 7.60 10.90 9.67
CA ASP A 267 6.78 11.93 10.32
C ASP A 267 5.40 11.43 10.73
N MET A 268 4.76 10.60 9.89
CA MET A 268 3.37 10.18 10.07
C MET A 268 3.25 8.65 10.02
N ILE A 269 2.32 8.09 10.80
CA ILE A 269 2.05 6.65 10.79
C ILE A 269 0.55 6.34 10.75
N THR A 270 0.20 5.31 9.97
CA THR A 270 -1.14 4.69 10.00
C THR A 270 -1.05 3.28 10.56
N ILE A 271 -1.97 2.94 11.47
CA ILE A 271 -2.04 1.61 12.10
C ILE A 271 -3.47 1.09 11.94
N GLY A 272 -3.65 0.01 11.17
CA GLY A 272 -4.97 -0.55 10.87
C GLY A 272 -5.06 -2.05 11.06
N GLN A 273 -6.29 -2.58 11.23
CA GLN A 273 -6.50 -4.02 11.33
C GLN A 273 -6.40 -4.68 9.95
N TYR A 274 -5.60 -5.71 9.81
CA TYR A 274 -5.62 -6.58 8.64
C TYR A 274 -6.97 -7.31 8.54
N LEU A 275 -7.54 -7.31 7.35
CA LEU A 275 -8.74 -8.07 7.02
C LEU A 275 -8.41 -9.01 5.88
N GLN A 276 -8.54 -10.31 6.11
CA GLN A 276 -8.24 -11.34 5.11
C GLN A 276 -9.18 -11.23 3.89
N PRO A 277 -8.66 -11.00 2.67
CA PRO A 277 -9.50 -10.87 1.47
C PRO A 277 -10.19 -12.16 1.07
N THR A 278 -9.45 -13.27 1.03
CA THR A 278 -9.96 -14.61 0.70
C THR A 278 -9.29 -15.68 1.57
N PRO A 279 -9.82 -16.90 1.66
CA PRO A 279 -9.19 -17.99 2.43
C PRO A 279 -7.76 -18.34 2.02
N HIS A 280 -7.35 -17.97 0.80
CA HIS A 280 -6.00 -18.23 0.29
C HIS A 280 -4.94 -17.24 0.81
N HIS A 281 -5.35 -16.10 1.39
CA HIS A 281 -4.45 -15.09 1.92
C HIS A 281 -4.02 -15.43 3.36
N HIS A 282 -3.06 -14.67 3.85
CA HIS A 282 -2.61 -14.77 5.25
C HIS A 282 -3.82 -14.76 6.19
N PRO A 283 -3.95 -15.72 7.12
CA PRO A 283 -5.08 -15.73 8.05
C PRO A 283 -5.00 -14.56 9.01
N VAL A 284 -6.16 -14.06 9.46
CA VAL A 284 -6.20 -13.16 10.61
C VAL A 284 -5.91 -13.97 11.86
N ILE A 285 -4.80 -13.65 12.54
CA ILE A 285 -4.39 -14.35 13.76
C ILE A 285 -5.15 -13.84 14.98
N ARG A 286 -5.39 -12.52 15.05
CA ARG A 286 -6.30 -11.92 16.05
C ARG A 286 -6.90 -10.61 15.54
N TYR A 287 -7.96 -10.16 16.17
CA TYR A 287 -8.48 -8.82 16.04
C TYR A 287 -8.02 -7.99 17.25
N TRP A 288 -7.28 -6.91 17.00
CA TRP A 288 -6.93 -5.94 18.01
C TRP A 288 -8.13 -5.11 18.39
N THR A 289 -8.27 -4.75 19.67
CA THR A 289 -9.42 -3.98 20.14
C THR A 289 -9.27 -2.48 19.86
N PRO A 290 -10.37 -1.72 19.79
CA PRO A 290 -10.29 -0.27 19.64
C PRO A 290 -9.44 0.41 20.73
N GLU A 291 -9.45 -0.12 21.95
CA GLU A 291 -8.65 0.37 23.08
C GLU A 291 -7.15 0.19 22.82
N GLU A 292 -6.73 -0.98 22.34
CA GLU A 292 -5.34 -1.25 21.96
C GLU A 292 -4.87 -0.30 20.84
N PHE A 293 -5.72 -0.02 19.83
CA PHE A 293 -5.42 0.97 18.81
C PHE A 293 -5.25 2.37 19.40
N LYS A 294 -6.10 2.76 20.36
CA LYS A 294 -6.00 4.06 21.03
C LYS A 294 -4.72 4.18 21.85
N GLU A 295 -4.30 3.12 22.51
CA GLU A 295 -3.03 3.08 23.25
C GLU A 295 -1.82 3.25 22.30
N LEU A 296 -1.85 2.60 21.12
CA LEU A 296 -0.81 2.77 20.10
C LEU A 296 -0.79 4.19 19.52
N GLU A 297 -1.94 4.83 19.37
CA GLU A 297 -2.03 6.23 18.97
C GLU A 297 -1.32 7.15 19.98
N VAL A 298 -1.62 6.98 21.28
CA VAL A 298 -0.98 7.76 22.36
C VAL A 298 0.53 7.52 22.38
N LEU A 299 0.95 6.25 22.25
CA LEU A 299 2.36 5.90 22.16
C LEU A 299 3.04 6.58 20.97
N GLY A 300 2.39 6.57 19.81
CA GLY A 300 2.94 7.17 18.59
C GLY A 300 3.20 8.67 18.75
N TYR A 301 2.26 9.42 19.31
CA TYR A 301 2.50 10.83 19.64
C TYR A 301 3.63 10.98 20.68
N GLY A 302 3.69 10.11 21.67
CA GLY A 302 4.78 10.08 22.67
C GLY A 302 6.16 9.80 22.06
N LEU A 303 6.23 9.05 20.98
CA LEU A 303 7.45 8.79 20.20
C LEU A 303 7.85 9.95 19.29
N GLY A 304 6.97 10.96 19.11
CA GLY A 304 7.24 12.15 18.32
C GLY A 304 6.80 12.06 16.85
N PHE A 305 5.85 11.16 16.49
CA PHE A 305 5.16 11.29 15.22
C PHE A 305 4.32 12.58 15.22
N THR A 306 4.33 13.30 14.11
CA THR A 306 3.53 14.53 13.95
C THR A 306 2.04 14.22 13.79
N HIS A 307 1.72 13.06 13.22
CA HIS A 307 0.36 12.54 13.15
C HIS A 307 0.32 11.01 13.23
N VAL A 308 -0.67 10.49 13.96
CA VAL A 308 -0.91 9.06 14.14
C VAL A 308 -2.38 8.76 13.87
N ALA A 309 -2.66 8.05 12.78
CA ALA A 309 -4.00 7.50 12.56
C ALA A 309 -3.99 6.03 12.97
N SER A 310 -4.71 5.69 14.02
CA SER A 310 -4.73 4.33 14.57
C SER A 310 -6.17 3.88 14.84
N GLY A 311 -6.57 2.75 14.25
CA GLY A 311 -7.93 2.22 14.44
C GLY A 311 -8.24 1.04 13.53
N PRO A 312 -9.25 0.22 13.87
CA PRO A 312 -9.55 -1.01 13.14
C PRO A 312 -9.83 -0.83 11.65
N MET A 313 -10.41 0.30 11.26
CA MET A 313 -10.77 0.59 9.87
C MET A 313 -9.77 1.50 9.15
N VAL A 314 -8.70 1.95 9.83
CA VAL A 314 -7.64 2.78 9.24
C VAL A 314 -6.92 2.03 8.12
N ARG A 315 -6.61 2.74 7.05
CA ARG A 315 -5.79 2.31 5.91
C ARG A 315 -4.79 3.41 5.58
N SER A 316 -3.73 3.11 4.84
CA SER A 316 -2.66 4.09 4.56
C SER A 316 -3.15 5.34 3.83
N SER A 317 -4.21 5.24 3.04
CA SER A 317 -4.82 6.40 2.35
C SER A 317 -6.16 6.86 2.95
N TYR A 318 -6.59 6.28 4.08
CA TYR A 318 -7.84 6.65 4.72
C TYR A 318 -7.72 8.02 5.37
N HIS A 319 -8.56 8.97 4.92
CA HIS A 319 -8.51 10.38 5.32
C HIS A 319 -7.09 11.01 5.22
N ALA A 320 -6.36 10.66 4.16
CA ALA A 320 -4.98 11.12 3.96
C ALA A 320 -4.88 12.66 3.89
N ASP A 321 -5.89 13.33 3.33
CA ASP A 321 -6.05 14.78 3.29
C ASP A 321 -6.10 15.41 4.70
N ARG A 322 -6.93 14.86 5.58
CA ARG A 322 -7.04 15.32 6.98
C ARG A 322 -5.76 15.05 7.75
N MET A 323 -5.20 13.86 7.57
CA MET A 323 -3.96 13.46 8.20
C MET A 323 -2.82 14.43 7.89
N ALA A 324 -2.65 14.82 6.62
CA ALA A 324 -1.63 15.78 6.21
C ALA A 324 -1.92 17.20 6.73
N ALA A 325 -3.20 17.59 6.81
CA ALA A 325 -3.61 18.91 7.34
C ALA A 325 -3.40 18.99 8.86
N GLU A 326 -3.84 17.99 9.62
CA GLU A 326 -3.67 17.93 11.08
C GLU A 326 -2.19 17.84 11.48
N ALA A 327 -1.34 17.25 10.65
CA ALA A 327 0.11 17.25 10.82
C ALA A 327 0.77 18.59 10.46
N GLY A 328 0.02 19.57 9.93
CA GLY A 328 0.52 20.89 9.56
C GLY A 328 1.30 20.96 8.24
N PHE A 329 1.26 19.93 7.43
CA PHE A 329 2.00 19.87 6.16
C PHE A 329 1.22 20.42 4.96
N VAL A 330 -0.10 20.49 5.07
CA VAL A 330 -0.98 21.11 4.08
C VAL A 330 -2.03 21.96 4.80
N GLU A 331 -2.59 22.98 4.11
CA GLU A 331 -3.70 23.74 4.66
C GLU A 331 -4.93 22.85 4.84
N ALA A 332 -5.68 23.07 5.92
CA ALA A 332 -6.91 22.35 6.16
C ALA A 332 -7.89 22.58 5.00
N LEU A 333 -8.31 21.50 4.37
CA LEU A 333 -9.26 21.55 3.28
C LEU A 333 -10.66 21.81 3.87
N ALA A 334 -11.20 23.03 3.68
CA ALA A 334 -12.51 23.46 4.16
C ALA A 334 -13.67 22.74 3.44
#